data_d6c419149e91ace2b148c4dd8a778602
#
_entry.id   d6c419149e91ace2b148c4dd8a778602
#
_cell.length_a   1.000
_cell.length_b   1.000
_cell.length_c   1.000
_cell.angle_alpha   90.00
_cell.angle_beta   90.00
_cell.angle_gamma   90.00
#
_symmetry.space_group_name_H-M   'P 1'
#
loop_
_entity.id
_entity.type
_entity.pdbx_description
1 polymer ?
#
loop_
_entity_poly.entity_id
_entity_poly.type
_entity_poly.pdbx_seq_one_letter_code
_entity_poly.pdbx_strand_id
1 'polypeptide(L)'
;VSPVADGNLRINEDTRLTFVLPQSQPGVVEREGIVVFVDKDAPANDSLFLAAIDSLNKTSFLGMEVSANIEVDKKAILNLVIDEGNGDFIQLQGEAVLNGGIDKSGKITLTGSYELEEGAYEMSFNLLRRRFDIQKGSKITWTGEPTDGILDITAVYIANTSAIELVQDQITAAKTDLRYRQRLPFEVHLHMAGPLMQPVLAFEIILPEESSVRIDNEIAGQVEMRLNQLKAEPSELNKQVFALLLLNRFVSENPFAGTGGCR
;
A
#
# COMPACT_ATOMS: atom_id res chain seq x y z
N VAL A 1 -18.61 17.80 -38.45
CA VAL A 1 -17.35 18.21 -37.75
C VAL A 1 -17.54 17.91 -36.28
N SER A 2 -16.77 16.98 -35.75
CA SER A 2 -16.81 16.68 -34.31
C SER A 2 -16.14 17.83 -33.54
N PRO A 3 -16.72 18.32 -32.44
CA PRO A 3 -16.07 19.34 -31.62
C PRO A 3 -14.82 18.75 -30.96
N VAL A 4 -13.74 19.55 -30.90
CA VAL A 4 -12.49 19.25 -30.23
C VAL A 4 -12.27 20.33 -29.17
N ALA A 5 -11.95 19.94 -27.95
CA ALA A 5 -11.63 20.84 -26.87
C ALA A 5 -10.27 20.46 -26.26
N ASP A 6 -9.37 21.45 -26.20
CA ASP A 6 -8.07 21.30 -25.57
C ASP A 6 -7.97 22.23 -24.35
N GLY A 7 -7.37 21.76 -23.27
CA GLY A 7 -7.27 22.53 -22.03
C GLY A 7 -6.04 22.21 -21.20
N ASN A 8 -5.80 23.08 -20.21
CA ASN A 8 -4.81 22.83 -19.16
C ASN A 8 -5.52 22.86 -17.82
N LEU A 9 -5.32 21.83 -17.03
CA LEU A 9 -5.82 21.72 -15.67
C LEU A 9 -4.64 21.77 -14.70
N ARG A 10 -4.66 22.71 -13.78
CA ARG A 10 -3.67 22.78 -12.71
C ARG A 10 -4.31 22.48 -11.37
N ILE A 11 -3.78 21.46 -10.69
CA ILE A 11 -4.15 21.06 -9.34
C ILE A 11 -3.17 21.72 -8.38
N ASN A 12 -3.65 22.75 -7.67
CA ASN A 12 -2.82 23.59 -6.81
C ASN A 12 -2.57 22.96 -5.44
N GLU A 13 -1.64 23.53 -4.69
CA GLU A 13 -1.18 23.07 -3.37
C GLU A 13 -2.29 22.92 -2.31
N ASP A 14 -3.37 23.71 -2.40
CA ASP A 14 -4.50 23.64 -1.45
C ASP A 14 -5.55 22.58 -1.83
N THR A 15 -5.34 21.86 -2.92
CA THR A 15 -6.30 20.90 -3.44
C THR A 15 -6.20 19.56 -2.67
N ARG A 16 -7.36 19.04 -2.27
CA ARG A 16 -7.51 17.68 -1.75
C ARG A 16 -8.47 16.91 -2.63
N LEU A 17 -7.97 15.84 -3.22
CA LEU A 17 -8.76 14.92 -4.02
C LEU A 17 -8.94 13.61 -3.25
N THR A 18 -10.15 13.08 -3.21
CA THR A 18 -10.41 11.78 -2.60
C THR A 18 -11.07 10.88 -3.64
N PHE A 19 -10.46 9.75 -3.89
CA PHE A 19 -10.99 8.69 -4.74
C PHE A 19 -11.25 7.46 -3.88
N VAL A 20 -12.42 6.86 -4.07
CA VAL A 20 -12.77 5.58 -3.47
C VAL A 20 -12.58 4.52 -4.55
N LEU A 21 -11.70 3.57 -4.33
CA LEU A 21 -11.52 2.46 -5.27
C LEU A 21 -12.74 1.53 -5.18
N PRO A 22 -13.39 1.23 -6.32
CA PRO A 22 -14.51 0.31 -6.31
C PRO A 22 -14.03 -1.07 -5.85
N GLN A 23 -14.55 -1.55 -4.74
CA GLN A 23 -14.28 -2.91 -4.32
C GLN A 23 -14.91 -3.86 -5.33
N SER A 24 -14.10 -4.73 -5.93
CA SER A 24 -14.64 -5.87 -6.66
C SER A 24 -15.37 -6.73 -5.63
N GLN A 25 -16.70 -6.70 -5.66
CA GLN A 25 -17.47 -7.69 -4.92
C GLN A 25 -16.94 -9.06 -5.34
N PRO A 26 -16.54 -9.95 -4.39
CA PRO A 26 -16.18 -11.31 -4.75
C PRO A 26 -17.38 -11.86 -5.52
N GLY A 27 -17.14 -12.21 -6.79
CA GLY A 27 -18.20 -12.58 -7.72
C GLY A 27 -19.11 -13.58 -7.07
N VAL A 28 -20.35 -13.19 -6.86
CA VAL A 28 -21.41 -14.13 -6.52
C VAL A 28 -21.48 -15.05 -7.73
N VAL A 29 -20.88 -16.22 -7.61
CA VAL A 29 -21.10 -17.32 -8.55
C VAL A 29 -22.61 -17.55 -8.48
N GLU A 30 -23.34 -17.14 -9.52
CA GLU A 30 -24.74 -17.45 -9.68
C GLU A 30 -24.89 -18.99 -9.60
N ARG A 31 -25.13 -19.46 -8.40
CA ARG A 31 -25.67 -20.81 -8.19
C ARG A 31 -27.15 -20.68 -8.38
N GLU A 32 -27.63 -21.12 -9.53
CA GLU A 32 -29.08 -21.32 -9.76
C GLU A 32 -29.68 -22.01 -8.54
N GLY A 33 -30.62 -21.34 -7.87
CA GLY A 33 -31.44 -21.94 -6.82
C GLY A 33 -31.29 -21.42 -5.39
N ILE A 34 -30.59 -20.31 -5.15
CA ILE A 34 -30.51 -19.70 -3.81
C ILE A 34 -31.44 -18.48 -3.75
N VAL A 35 -32.34 -18.49 -2.75
CA VAL A 35 -33.20 -17.35 -2.41
C VAL A 35 -32.32 -16.17 -1.98
N VAL A 36 -32.34 -15.11 -2.77
CA VAL A 36 -31.68 -13.85 -2.43
C VAL A 36 -32.59 -13.09 -1.46
N PHE A 37 -32.18 -12.96 -0.20
CA PHE A 37 -32.83 -12.03 0.75
C PHE A 37 -32.38 -10.61 0.40
N VAL A 38 -33.30 -9.82 -0.15
CA VAL A 38 -33.09 -8.39 -0.38
C VAL A 38 -33.53 -7.67 0.89
N ASP A 39 -32.58 -7.04 1.59
CA ASP A 39 -32.87 -6.13 2.69
C ASP A 39 -33.49 -4.84 2.08
N LYS A 40 -34.80 -4.64 2.34
CA LYS A 40 -35.53 -3.47 1.85
C LYS A 40 -35.25 -2.19 2.63
N ASP A 41 -34.52 -2.30 3.74
CA ASP A 41 -34.24 -1.19 4.66
C ASP A 41 -32.81 -0.67 4.54
N ALA A 42 -32.00 -1.23 3.63
CA ALA A 42 -30.68 -0.69 3.34
C ALA A 42 -30.79 0.70 2.68
N PRO A 43 -30.08 1.71 3.18
CA PRO A 43 -30.15 3.05 2.61
C PRO A 43 -29.64 3.04 1.17
N ALA A 44 -30.44 3.61 0.26
CA ALA A 44 -30.26 3.58 -1.21
C ALA A 44 -29.08 4.47 -1.71
N ASN A 45 -27.99 4.61 -0.93
CA ASN A 45 -26.88 5.50 -1.28
C ASN A 45 -25.87 4.90 -2.27
N ASP A 46 -25.75 3.56 -2.33
CA ASP A 46 -24.80 2.92 -3.26
C ASP A 46 -25.25 3.01 -4.72
N SER A 47 -26.58 3.07 -4.95
CA SER A 47 -27.12 3.16 -6.31
C SER A 47 -26.91 4.54 -6.95
N LEU A 48 -26.80 5.60 -6.15
CA LEU A 48 -26.61 6.97 -6.66
C LEU A 48 -25.19 7.23 -7.14
N PHE A 49 -24.19 6.64 -6.49
CA PHE A 49 -22.79 6.80 -6.89
C PHE A 49 -22.46 5.97 -8.12
N LEU A 50 -22.90 4.70 -8.18
CA LEU A 50 -22.80 3.88 -9.38
C LEU A 50 -23.61 4.47 -10.54
N ALA A 51 -24.79 5.04 -10.27
CA ALA A 51 -25.56 5.76 -11.24
C ALA A 51 -24.88 7.07 -11.68
N ALA A 52 -24.14 7.75 -10.80
CA ALA A 52 -23.37 8.94 -11.17
C ALA A 52 -22.17 8.59 -12.05
N ILE A 53 -21.42 7.52 -11.75
CA ILE A 53 -20.34 7.03 -12.62
C ILE A 53 -20.91 6.51 -13.94
N ASP A 54 -22.01 5.74 -13.90
CA ASP A 54 -22.68 5.25 -15.11
C ASP A 54 -23.32 6.39 -15.90
N SER A 55 -23.76 7.47 -15.25
CA SER A 55 -24.24 8.68 -15.92
C SER A 55 -23.11 9.51 -16.51
N LEU A 56 -21.94 9.56 -15.90
CA LEU A 56 -20.74 10.16 -16.50
C LEU A 56 -20.26 9.34 -17.70
N ASN A 57 -20.40 8.01 -17.66
CA ASN A 57 -20.10 7.13 -18.78
C ASN A 57 -21.18 7.12 -19.88
N LYS A 58 -22.42 7.49 -19.58
CA LYS A 58 -23.54 7.44 -20.53
C LYS A 58 -23.94 8.77 -21.13
N THR A 59 -23.42 9.90 -20.66
CA THR A 59 -23.99 11.17 -21.07
C THR A 59 -23.02 12.01 -21.89
N SER A 60 -23.39 12.21 -23.16
CA SER A 60 -23.17 13.39 -24.01
C SER A 60 -21.75 13.75 -24.50
N PHE A 61 -20.70 13.00 -24.19
CA PHE A 61 -19.38 13.18 -24.84
C PHE A 61 -19.22 12.36 -26.12
N LEU A 62 -20.21 11.54 -26.49
CA LEU A 62 -20.19 10.82 -27.77
C LEU A 62 -20.07 11.79 -28.92
N GLY A 63 -18.99 11.67 -29.68
CA GLY A 63 -18.69 12.51 -30.82
C GLY A 63 -17.88 13.77 -30.50
N MET A 64 -17.51 14.03 -29.25
CA MET A 64 -16.59 15.08 -28.83
C MET A 64 -15.23 14.49 -28.48
N GLU A 65 -14.17 15.18 -28.82
CA GLU A 65 -12.80 14.83 -28.43
C GLU A 65 -12.30 15.90 -27.46
N VAL A 66 -11.87 15.46 -26.28
CA VAL A 66 -11.35 16.38 -25.26
C VAL A 66 -9.93 15.93 -24.89
N SER A 67 -9.01 16.86 -24.86
CA SER A 67 -7.66 16.66 -24.32
C SER A 67 -7.33 17.69 -23.26
N ALA A 68 -6.64 17.27 -22.21
CA ALA A 68 -6.19 18.16 -21.15
C ALA A 68 -4.79 17.77 -20.68
N ASN A 69 -3.93 18.78 -20.59
CA ASN A 69 -2.68 18.66 -19.85
C ASN A 69 -2.97 18.92 -18.36
N ILE A 70 -2.63 17.98 -17.48
CA ILE A 70 -2.90 18.03 -16.05
C ILE A 70 -1.60 18.16 -15.30
N GLU A 71 -1.39 19.30 -14.65
CA GLU A 71 -0.25 19.55 -13.78
C GLU A 71 -0.70 19.41 -12.32
N VAL A 72 -0.01 18.57 -11.56
CA VAL A 72 -0.27 18.38 -10.12
C VAL A 72 0.87 19.01 -9.33
N ASP A 73 0.54 19.95 -8.45
CA ASP A 73 1.49 20.54 -7.52
C ASP A 73 1.86 19.51 -6.44
N LYS A 74 3.15 19.44 -6.09
CA LYS A 74 3.69 18.48 -5.13
C LYS A 74 3.11 18.56 -3.72
N LYS A 75 2.44 19.64 -3.36
CA LYS A 75 1.75 19.79 -2.07
C LYS A 75 0.26 19.45 -2.16
N ALA A 76 -0.28 19.23 -3.34
CA ALA A 76 -1.65 18.74 -3.50
C ALA A 76 -1.78 17.36 -2.87
N ILE A 77 -2.90 17.11 -2.17
CA ILE A 77 -3.13 15.86 -1.46
C ILE A 77 -4.09 14.99 -2.25
N LEU A 78 -3.64 13.78 -2.58
CA LEU A 78 -4.46 12.73 -3.15
C LEU A 78 -4.72 11.66 -2.10
N ASN A 79 -5.98 11.41 -1.78
CA ASN A 79 -6.41 10.32 -0.92
C ASN A 79 -7.05 9.23 -1.76
N LEU A 80 -6.56 8.01 -1.65
CA LEU A 80 -7.14 6.81 -2.23
C LEU A 80 -7.71 5.94 -1.10
N VAL A 81 -9.02 5.82 -1.04
CA VAL A 81 -9.70 4.93 -0.08
C VAL A 81 -9.72 3.53 -0.70
N ILE A 82 -9.02 2.60 -0.07
CA ILE A 82 -8.88 1.21 -0.53
C ILE A 82 -10.03 0.37 0.01
N ASP A 83 -10.33 0.51 1.30
CA ASP A 83 -11.41 -0.19 1.97
C ASP A 83 -12.11 0.76 2.94
N GLU A 84 -13.31 1.21 2.57
CA GLU A 84 -14.12 2.11 3.41
C GLU A 84 -14.55 1.43 4.71
N GLY A 85 -14.85 0.12 4.67
CA GLY A 85 -15.33 -0.64 5.82
C GLY A 85 -14.27 -0.82 6.90
N ASN A 86 -13.02 -1.02 6.51
CA ASN A 86 -11.89 -1.15 7.43
C ASN A 86 -11.20 0.19 7.69
N GLY A 87 -11.42 1.20 6.83
CA GLY A 87 -10.79 2.50 6.90
C GLY A 87 -9.36 2.49 6.37
N ASP A 88 -9.06 1.63 5.41
CA ASP A 88 -7.76 1.56 4.75
C ASP A 88 -7.67 2.63 3.66
N PHE A 89 -6.67 3.49 3.75
CA PHE A 89 -6.46 4.53 2.77
C PHE A 89 -4.98 4.83 2.54
N ILE A 90 -4.69 5.33 1.34
CA ILE A 90 -3.39 5.88 0.99
C ILE A 90 -3.53 7.40 0.82
N GLN A 91 -2.70 8.16 1.49
CA GLN A 91 -2.53 9.58 1.27
C GLN A 91 -1.23 9.81 0.53
N LEU A 92 -1.30 10.53 -0.58
CA LEU A 92 -0.16 10.80 -1.46
C LEU A 92 0.02 12.29 -1.66
N GLN A 93 1.28 12.72 -1.72
CA GLN A 93 1.72 14.04 -2.16
C GLN A 93 2.89 13.86 -3.13
N GLY A 94 2.89 14.65 -4.19
CA GLY A 94 3.92 14.54 -5.21
C GLY A 94 3.58 15.38 -6.42
N GLU A 95 4.43 15.34 -7.43
CA GLU A 95 4.24 16.11 -8.65
C GLU A 95 3.92 15.21 -9.84
N ALA A 96 3.07 15.72 -10.73
CA ALA A 96 2.75 15.02 -11.95
C ALA A 96 2.53 15.98 -13.11
N VAL A 97 2.92 15.51 -14.28
CA VAL A 97 2.49 16.06 -15.57
C VAL A 97 1.82 14.92 -16.33
N LEU A 98 0.50 15.00 -16.42
CA LEU A 98 -0.32 13.96 -17.03
C LEU A 98 -1.06 14.54 -18.24
N ASN A 99 -1.31 13.72 -19.24
CA ASN A 99 -2.18 14.04 -20.34
C ASN A 99 -3.44 13.16 -20.24
N GLY A 100 -4.56 13.82 -19.99
CA GLY A 100 -5.88 13.20 -19.95
C GLY A 100 -6.64 13.44 -21.24
N GLY A 101 -7.48 12.50 -21.65
CA GLY A 101 -8.31 12.66 -22.82
C GLY A 101 -9.59 11.88 -22.75
N ILE A 102 -10.59 12.32 -23.54
CA ILE A 102 -11.81 11.56 -23.83
C ILE A 102 -11.91 11.51 -25.34
N ASP A 103 -11.92 10.33 -25.91
CA ASP A 103 -12.07 10.15 -27.35
C ASP A 103 -13.54 10.24 -27.80
N LYS A 104 -13.77 10.21 -29.11
CA LYS A 104 -15.12 10.29 -29.71
C LYS A 104 -16.06 9.16 -29.30
N SER A 105 -15.53 8.06 -28.80
CA SER A 105 -16.31 6.93 -28.28
C SER A 105 -16.67 7.09 -26.80
N GLY A 106 -16.15 8.13 -26.15
CA GLY A 106 -16.29 8.36 -24.72
C GLY A 106 -15.24 7.63 -23.87
N LYS A 107 -14.25 7.02 -24.51
CA LYS A 107 -13.17 6.32 -23.77
C LYS A 107 -12.21 7.34 -23.16
N ILE A 108 -11.99 7.21 -21.84
CA ILE A 108 -11.07 8.03 -21.09
C ILE A 108 -9.66 7.46 -21.24
N THR A 109 -8.69 8.34 -21.50
CA THR A 109 -7.28 8.00 -21.54
C THR A 109 -6.50 8.86 -20.55
N LEU A 110 -5.46 8.28 -19.96
CA LEU A 110 -4.53 8.98 -19.07
C LEU A 110 -3.12 8.49 -19.38
N THR A 111 -2.20 9.41 -19.58
CA THR A 111 -0.77 9.11 -19.81
C THR A 111 0.10 10.04 -18.99
N GLY A 112 1.25 9.54 -18.55
CA GLY A 112 2.21 10.31 -17.76
C GLY A 112 2.58 9.60 -16.47
N SER A 113 3.29 10.29 -15.60
CA SER A 113 3.81 9.76 -14.34
C SER A 113 3.49 10.70 -13.19
N TYR A 114 3.13 10.13 -12.05
CA TYR A 114 2.98 10.81 -10.77
C TYR A 114 4.12 10.36 -9.86
N GLU A 115 5.05 11.25 -9.58
CA GLU A 115 6.21 11.03 -8.72
C GLU A 115 5.88 11.45 -7.29
N LEU A 116 6.03 10.54 -6.34
CA LEU A 116 5.66 10.75 -4.95
C LEU A 116 6.84 11.34 -4.16
N GLU A 117 6.56 12.44 -3.47
CA GLU A 117 7.49 13.08 -2.54
C GLU A 117 7.26 12.63 -1.10
N GLU A 118 5.99 12.54 -0.71
CA GLU A 118 5.54 12.13 0.62
C GLU A 118 4.24 11.35 0.52
N GLY A 119 3.95 10.57 1.54
CA GLY A 119 2.68 9.87 1.64
C GLY A 119 2.65 8.89 2.79
N ALA A 120 1.47 8.34 3.03
CA ALA A 120 1.28 7.29 4.01
C ALA A 120 0.20 6.32 3.57
N TYR A 121 0.44 5.05 3.81
CA TYR A 121 -0.55 3.99 3.72
C TYR A 121 -0.99 3.59 5.13
N GLU A 122 -2.25 3.83 5.45
CA GLU A 122 -2.85 3.35 6.69
C GLU A 122 -3.58 2.04 6.43
N MET A 123 -3.08 0.99 7.05
CA MET A 123 -3.62 -0.37 6.99
C MET A 123 -4.23 -0.74 8.33
N SER A 124 -5.45 -1.25 8.30
CA SER A 124 -6.19 -1.69 9.48
C SER A 124 -6.25 -3.21 9.57
N PHE A 125 -5.81 -3.74 10.71
CA PHE A 125 -5.98 -5.15 11.07
C PHE A 125 -6.92 -5.22 12.29
N ASN A 126 -8.20 -5.43 12.08
CA ASN A 126 -9.21 -5.39 13.12
C ASN A 126 -9.13 -4.09 13.95
N LEU A 127 -8.60 -4.15 15.18
CA LEU A 127 -8.47 -3.01 16.09
C LEU A 127 -7.11 -2.31 16.03
N LEU A 128 -6.17 -2.81 15.24
CA LEU A 128 -4.83 -2.26 15.11
C LEU A 128 -4.70 -1.50 13.80
N ARG A 129 -4.25 -0.25 13.86
CA ARG A 129 -3.88 0.53 12.70
C ARG A 129 -2.36 0.59 12.59
N ARG A 130 -1.85 0.41 11.38
CA ARG A 130 -0.44 0.54 11.05
C ARG A 130 -0.28 1.54 9.93
N ARG A 131 0.64 2.47 10.13
CA ARG A 131 0.98 3.48 9.16
C ARG A 131 2.33 3.13 8.54
N PHE A 132 2.35 3.04 7.23
CA PHE A 132 3.55 2.93 6.44
C PHE A 132 3.80 4.28 5.77
N ASP A 133 4.98 4.82 5.94
CA ASP A 133 5.37 6.07 5.27
C ASP A 133 5.91 5.74 3.87
N ILE A 134 5.39 6.42 2.86
CA ILE A 134 5.76 6.17 1.47
C ILE A 134 7.13 6.80 1.20
N GLN A 135 8.02 6.02 0.63
CA GLN A 135 9.37 6.45 0.28
C GLN A 135 9.33 7.41 -0.91
N LYS A 136 10.11 8.49 -0.81
CA LYS A 136 10.34 9.41 -1.92
C LYS A 136 10.92 8.68 -3.12
N GLY A 137 10.46 9.06 -4.32
CA GLY A 137 10.83 8.41 -5.58
C GLY A 137 9.92 7.25 -5.98
N SER A 138 8.97 6.88 -5.12
CA SER A 138 7.85 6.02 -5.50
C SER A 138 7.04 6.70 -6.60
N LYS A 139 6.43 5.93 -7.52
CA LYS A 139 5.71 6.50 -8.66
C LYS A 139 4.55 5.64 -9.13
N ILE A 140 3.62 6.29 -9.83
CA ILE A 140 2.55 5.66 -10.58
C ILE A 140 2.63 6.13 -12.03
N THR A 141 2.61 5.22 -12.98
CA THR A 141 2.72 5.55 -14.42
C THR A 141 1.51 5.05 -15.17
N TRP A 142 0.93 5.90 -16.02
CA TRP A 142 -0.18 5.57 -16.90
C TRP A 142 0.25 5.66 -18.37
N THR A 143 -0.20 4.71 -19.16
CA THR A 143 0.09 4.63 -20.61
C THR A 143 -1.17 4.55 -21.46
N GLY A 144 -2.35 4.72 -20.89
CA GLY A 144 -3.63 4.60 -21.59
C GLY A 144 -4.82 4.72 -20.67
N GLU A 145 -5.46 3.63 -20.29
CA GLU A 145 -6.63 3.68 -19.39
C GLU A 145 -6.24 4.06 -17.95
N PRO A 146 -7.06 4.88 -17.26
CA PRO A 146 -6.77 5.28 -15.89
C PRO A 146 -6.66 4.13 -14.90
N THR A 147 -7.36 3.02 -15.16
CA THR A 147 -7.32 1.78 -14.34
C THR A 147 -6.08 0.93 -14.59
N ASP A 148 -5.38 1.14 -15.71
CA ASP A 148 -4.20 0.37 -16.13
C ASP A 148 -2.89 1.03 -15.65
N GLY A 149 -2.96 1.86 -14.62
CA GLY A 149 -1.78 2.44 -13.99
C GLY A 149 -0.82 1.35 -13.48
N ILE A 150 0.46 1.62 -13.58
CA ILE A 150 1.53 0.74 -13.07
C ILE A 150 2.12 1.39 -11.82
N LEU A 151 2.08 0.65 -10.72
CA LEU A 151 2.67 1.05 -9.44
C LEU A 151 4.14 0.64 -9.36
N ASP A 152 4.93 1.50 -8.74
CA ASP A 152 6.28 1.25 -8.25
C ASP A 152 6.42 2.05 -6.95
N ILE A 153 5.87 1.50 -5.87
CA ILE A 153 5.74 2.20 -4.59
C ILE A 153 6.43 1.37 -3.50
N THR A 154 7.25 2.04 -2.70
CA THR A 154 7.82 1.48 -1.48
C THR A 154 7.26 2.23 -0.28
N ALA A 155 6.70 1.49 0.67
CA ALA A 155 6.19 2.04 1.93
C ALA A 155 6.88 1.37 3.12
N VAL A 156 7.23 2.15 4.14
CA VAL A 156 8.09 1.73 5.25
C VAL A 156 7.37 1.87 6.58
N TYR A 157 7.37 0.79 7.36
CA TYR A 157 6.93 0.77 8.76
C TYR A 157 8.13 0.54 9.67
N ILE A 158 8.30 1.36 10.71
CA ILE A 158 9.40 1.24 11.67
C ILE A 158 8.93 0.49 12.93
N ALA A 159 9.49 -0.69 13.16
CA ALA A 159 9.26 -1.50 14.35
C ALA A 159 10.44 -1.38 15.32
N ASN A 160 10.24 -0.71 16.45
CA ASN A 160 11.25 -0.61 17.49
C ASN A 160 11.19 -1.84 18.40
N THR A 161 12.07 -2.82 18.16
CA THR A 161 12.08 -4.09 18.90
C THR A 161 13.49 -4.64 19.10
N SER A 162 13.61 -5.65 19.96
CA SER A 162 14.90 -6.32 20.17
C SER A 162 15.14 -7.42 19.14
N ALA A 163 16.40 -7.66 18.81
CA ALA A 163 16.79 -8.72 17.88
C ALA A 163 16.82 -10.12 18.52
N ILE A 164 16.65 -10.23 19.84
CA ILE A 164 16.87 -11.50 20.57
C ILE A 164 16.07 -12.67 20.00
N GLU A 165 14.77 -12.46 19.76
CA GLU A 165 13.87 -13.50 19.23
C GLU A 165 14.24 -13.92 17.80
N LEU A 166 14.86 -13.01 17.05
CA LEU A 166 15.29 -13.24 15.67
C LEU A 166 16.51 -14.16 15.60
N VAL A 167 17.44 -14.05 16.56
CA VAL A 167 18.76 -14.69 16.49
C VAL A 167 18.96 -15.81 17.53
N GLN A 168 18.10 -15.92 18.56
CA GLN A 168 18.30 -16.83 19.70
C GLN A 168 18.36 -18.31 19.33
N ASP A 169 17.73 -18.70 18.22
CA ASP A 169 17.72 -20.11 17.78
C ASP A 169 19.06 -20.51 17.12
N GLN A 170 19.81 -19.52 16.62
CA GLN A 170 21.11 -19.74 15.98
C GLN A 170 22.29 -19.44 16.90
N ILE A 171 22.10 -18.58 17.90
CA ILE A 171 23.17 -18.10 18.78
C ILE A 171 22.79 -18.36 20.24
N THR A 172 23.35 -19.45 20.80
CA THR A 172 23.06 -19.81 22.19
C THR A 172 23.44 -18.70 23.18
N ALA A 173 24.50 -17.95 22.90
CA ALA A 173 24.97 -16.82 23.74
C ALA A 173 23.98 -15.64 23.71
N ALA A 174 23.16 -15.47 22.66
CA ALA A 174 22.22 -14.36 22.55
C ALA A 174 21.17 -14.35 23.68
N LYS A 175 20.81 -15.52 24.21
CA LYS A 175 19.84 -15.65 25.32
C LYS A 175 20.32 -14.98 26.61
N THR A 176 21.63 -14.94 26.85
CA THR A 176 22.27 -14.40 28.07
C THR A 176 22.87 -13.02 27.86
N ASP A 177 23.16 -12.64 26.62
CA ASP A 177 23.79 -11.35 26.31
C ASP A 177 22.72 -10.24 26.23
N LEU A 178 22.81 -9.32 27.19
CA LEU A 178 21.91 -8.19 27.34
C LEU A 178 21.94 -7.24 26.14
N ARG A 179 23.03 -7.22 25.36
CA ARG A 179 23.15 -6.38 24.15
C ARG A 179 22.07 -6.70 23.10
N TYR A 180 21.66 -7.97 22.95
CA TYR A 180 20.59 -8.38 22.04
C TYR A 180 19.19 -7.93 22.48
N ARG A 181 19.04 -7.49 23.73
CA ARG A 181 17.77 -6.95 24.25
C ARG A 181 17.57 -5.47 23.95
N GLN A 182 18.60 -4.81 23.42
CA GLN A 182 18.50 -3.43 22.99
C GLN A 182 17.42 -3.33 21.90
N ARG A 183 16.57 -2.31 22.00
CA ARG A 183 15.58 -2.03 20.97
C ARG A 183 16.23 -1.35 19.79
N LEU A 184 16.03 -1.91 18.61
CA LEU A 184 16.58 -1.44 17.35
C LEU A 184 15.42 -1.08 16.42
N PRO A 185 15.56 -0.05 15.56
CA PRO A 185 14.54 0.37 14.62
C PRO A 185 14.63 -0.51 13.35
N PHE A 186 13.91 -1.62 13.37
CA PHE A 186 13.76 -2.44 12.17
C PHE A 186 12.76 -1.79 11.23
N GLU A 187 13.09 -1.69 9.96
CA GLU A 187 12.21 -1.22 8.91
C GLU A 187 11.57 -2.41 8.19
N VAL A 188 10.24 -2.39 8.14
CA VAL A 188 9.46 -3.30 7.29
C VAL A 188 9.11 -2.54 6.04
N HIS A 189 9.72 -2.90 4.93
CA HIS A 189 9.45 -2.34 3.61
C HIS A 189 8.36 -3.15 2.94
N LEU A 190 7.32 -2.47 2.49
CA LEU A 190 6.27 -3.02 1.63
C LEU A 190 6.48 -2.46 0.22
N HIS A 191 6.86 -3.33 -0.70
CA HIS A 191 6.97 -3.01 -2.12
C HIS A 191 5.67 -3.37 -2.83
N MET A 192 5.08 -2.38 -3.49
CA MET A 192 3.87 -2.51 -4.29
C MET A 192 4.23 -2.25 -5.75
N ALA A 193 4.23 -3.26 -6.58
CA ALA A 193 4.63 -3.15 -7.98
C ALA A 193 3.62 -3.78 -8.93
N GLY A 194 3.56 -3.29 -10.18
CA GLY A 194 2.69 -3.81 -11.21
C GLY A 194 1.34 -3.11 -11.31
N PRO A 195 0.32 -3.77 -11.86
CA PRO A 195 -0.97 -3.13 -12.16
C PRO A 195 -1.66 -2.55 -10.93
N LEU A 196 -2.17 -1.31 -11.04
CA LEU A 196 -2.86 -0.58 -9.97
C LEU A 196 -4.00 -1.39 -9.32
N MET A 197 -4.76 -2.12 -10.14
CA MET A 197 -5.92 -2.89 -9.65
C MET A 197 -5.55 -4.23 -9.02
N GLN A 198 -4.35 -4.76 -9.29
CA GLN A 198 -3.86 -6.02 -8.75
C GLN A 198 -2.33 -5.97 -8.55
N PRO A 199 -1.83 -5.16 -7.62
CA PRO A 199 -0.40 -5.04 -7.39
C PRO A 199 0.18 -6.32 -6.80
N VAL A 200 1.42 -6.58 -7.15
CA VAL A 200 2.24 -7.58 -6.47
C VAL A 200 2.81 -6.95 -5.21
N LEU A 201 2.58 -7.58 -4.07
CA LEU A 201 3.08 -7.13 -2.77
C LEU A 201 4.27 -7.98 -2.35
N ALA A 202 5.37 -7.36 -2.02
CA ALA A 202 6.54 -8.02 -1.46
C ALA A 202 6.99 -7.30 -0.19
N PHE A 203 7.45 -8.08 0.79
CA PHE A 203 7.98 -7.53 2.04
C PHE A 203 9.48 -7.75 2.16
N GLU A 204 10.13 -6.82 2.83
CA GLU A 204 11.51 -6.92 3.23
C GLU A 204 11.66 -6.37 4.66
N ILE A 205 12.56 -6.94 5.46
CA ILE A 205 12.93 -6.41 6.78
C ILE A 205 14.38 -5.98 6.71
N ILE A 206 14.64 -4.73 7.11
CA ILE A 206 15.96 -4.11 7.06
C ILE A 206 16.31 -3.56 8.46
N LEU A 207 17.57 -3.66 8.83
CA LEU A 207 18.13 -2.89 9.93
C LEU A 207 18.97 -1.76 9.31
N PRO A 208 18.53 -0.48 9.39
CA PRO A 208 19.22 0.63 8.74
C PRO A 208 20.58 0.87 9.38
N GLU A 209 21.61 1.06 8.54
CA GLU A 209 22.97 1.34 8.97
C GLU A 209 23.07 2.70 9.70
N GLU A 210 22.29 3.69 9.26
CA GLU A 210 22.24 5.05 9.81
C GLU A 210 21.24 5.18 10.96
N SER A 211 21.11 4.15 11.80
CA SER A 211 20.23 4.27 12.97
C SER A 211 20.83 5.22 14.01
N SER A 212 19.97 6.03 14.64
CA SER A 212 20.36 6.90 15.77
C SER A 212 20.87 6.10 16.99
N VAL A 213 20.70 4.80 16.96
CA VAL A 213 21.09 3.85 18.00
C VAL A 213 22.43 3.24 17.60
N ARG A 214 23.45 3.40 18.46
CA ARG A 214 24.73 2.72 18.26
C ARG A 214 24.54 1.22 18.47
N ILE A 215 24.76 0.45 17.40
CA ILE A 215 24.70 -1.00 17.41
C ILE A 215 26.14 -1.54 17.45
N ASP A 216 26.36 -2.56 18.25
CA ASP A 216 27.61 -3.32 18.22
C ASP A 216 27.75 -4.01 16.85
N ASN A 217 28.90 -3.86 16.19
CA ASN A 217 29.13 -4.37 14.84
C ASN A 217 28.95 -5.91 14.75
N GLU A 218 29.29 -6.63 15.84
CA GLU A 218 29.07 -8.08 15.88
C GLU A 218 27.58 -8.42 15.84
N ILE A 219 26.78 -7.70 16.63
CA ILE A 219 25.32 -7.89 16.68
C ILE A 219 24.69 -7.48 15.34
N ALA A 220 25.11 -6.34 14.78
CA ALA A 220 24.61 -5.89 13.48
C ALA A 220 24.86 -6.93 12.41
N GLY A 221 26.08 -7.48 12.32
CA GLY A 221 26.44 -8.51 11.34
C GLY A 221 25.65 -9.81 11.50
N GLN A 222 25.37 -10.23 12.74
CA GLN A 222 24.57 -11.43 12.99
C GLN A 222 23.10 -11.23 12.65
N VAL A 223 22.55 -10.08 12.99
CA VAL A 223 21.17 -9.70 12.63
C VAL A 223 21.02 -9.63 11.11
N GLU A 224 21.95 -8.97 10.42
CA GLU A 224 21.93 -8.85 8.97
C GLU A 224 22.03 -10.21 8.28
N MET A 225 22.91 -11.08 8.75
CA MET A 225 23.00 -12.46 8.25
C MET A 225 21.66 -13.17 8.38
N ARG A 226 20.98 -13.03 9.51
CA ARG A 226 19.68 -13.66 9.74
C ARG A 226 18.59 -13.06 8.85
N LEU A 227 18.57 -11.75 8.69
CA LEU A 227 17.63 -11.07 7.78
C LEU A 227 17.83 -11.52 6.33
N ASN A 228 19.07 -11.71 5.90
CA ASN A 228 19.39 -12.24 4.57
C ASN A 228 18.93 -13.68 4.38
N GLN A 229 18.98 -14.53 5.42
CA GLN A 229 18.39 -15.86 5.37
C GLN A 229 16.86 -15.81 5.22
N LEU A 230 16.19 -14.91 5.96
CA LEU A 230 14.73 -14.73 5.86
C LEU A 230 14.28 -14.33 4.45
N LYS A 231 15.08 -13.54 3.71
CA LYS A 231 14.77 -13.20 2.31
C LYS A 231 14.68 -14.43 1.41
N ALA A 232 15.41 -15.49 1.71
CA ALA A 232 15.37 -16.75 0.96
C ALA A 232 14.18 -17.65 1.36
N GLU A 233 13.48 -17.33 2.44
CA GLU A 233 12.38 -18.12 3.01
C GLU A 233 11.09 -17.28 3.13
N PRO A 234 10.31 -17.08 2.05
CA PRO A 234 9.17 -16.17 2.03
C PRO A 234 8.12 -16.45 3.12
N SER A 235 7.90 -17.71 3.47
CA SER A 235 6.92 -18.08 4.51
C SER A 235 7.36 -17.59 5.89
N GLU A 236 8.64 -17.75 6.24
CA GLU A 236 9.17 -17.30 7.51
C GLU A 236 9.29 -15.78 7.53
N LEU A 237 9.72 -15.15 6.43
CA LEU A 237 9.74 -13.71 6.28
C LEU A 237 8.35 -13.11 6.55
N ASN A 238 7.30 -13.62 5.90
CA ASN A 238 5.94 -13.14 6.10
C ASN A 238 5.47 -13.32 7.56
N LYS A 239 5.80 -14.43 8.20
CA LYS A 239 5.50 -14.66 9.62
C LYS A 239 6.18 -13.60 10.52
N GLN A 240 7.45 -13.29 10.27
CA GLN A 240 8.17 -12.24 11.01
C GLN A 240 7.59 -10.84 10.74
N VAL A 241 7.25 -10.53 9.49
CA VAL A 241 6.56 -9.28 9.11
C VAL A 241 5.25 -9.14 9.88
N PHE A 242 4.38 -10.17 9.87
CA PHE A 242 3.12 -10.12 10.62
C PHE A 242 3.35 -9.99 12.13
N ALA A 243 4.36 -10.65 12.68
CA ALA A 243 4.71 -10.52 14.10
C ALA A 243 5.17 -9.09 14.43
N LEU A 244 5.98 -8.46 13.59
CA LEU A 244 6.37 -7.06 13.75
C LEU A 244 5.18 -6.11 13.65
N LEU A 245 4.30 -6.32 12.67
CA LEU A 245 3.13 -5.47 12.46
C LEU A 245 2.08 -5.63 13.58
N LEU A 246 1.82 -6.84 14.06
CA LEU A 246 0.79 -7.09 15.07
C LEU A 246 1.32 -6.94 16.49
N LEU A 247 2.49 -7.51 16.77
CA LEU A 247 3.02 -7.66 18.13
C LEU A 247 4.18 -6.70 18.43
N ASN A 248 4.69 -6.00 17.42
CA ASN A 248 5.89 -5.16 17.48
C ASN A 248 7.11 -5.91 18.05
N ARG A 249 7.25 -7.20 17.70
CA ARG A 249 8.38 -8.05 18.08
C ARG A 249 8.56 -9.18 17.07
N PHE A 250 9.76 -9.72 17.02
CA PHE A 250 10.02 -10.97 16.32
C PHE A 250 9.43 -12.16 17.09
N VAL A 251 9.27 -13.28 16.41
CA VAL A 251 8.88 -14.57 17.02
C VAL A 251 9.92 -15.61 16.69
N SER A 252 10.23 -16.50 17.66
CA SER A 252 11.16 -17.58 17.41
C SER A 252 10.61 -18.61 16.42
N GLU A 253 11.49 -19.28 15.68
CA GLU A 253 11.11 -20.35 14.75
C GLU A 253 10.43 -21.51 15.48
N ASN A 254 10.90 -21.80 16.69
CA ASN A 254 10.37 -22.87 17.51
C ASN A 254 9.73 -22.33 18.80
N PRO A 255 8.40 -22.05 18.80
CA PRO A 255 7.71 -21.51 19.98
C PRO A 255 7.73 -22.44 21.20
N PHE A 256 8.09 -23.71 21.03
CA PHE A 256 8.16 -24.71 22.10
C PHE A 256 9.57 -24.91 22.69
N ALA A 257 10.61 -24.30 22.09
CA ALA A 257 11.98 -24.42 22.61
C ALA A 257 12.21 -23.70 23.96
N GLY A 258 11.27 -22.87 24.42
CA GLY A 258 11.34 -22.08 25.65
C GLY A 258 10.68 -22.70 26.90
N THR A 259 9.91 -23.79 26.78
CA THR A 259 9.13 -24.37 27.91
C THR A 259 9.78 -25.60 28.56
N GLY A 260 11.01 -25.95 28.20
CA GLY A 260 11.74 -27.07 28.78
C GLY A 260 12.68 -26.65 29.92
N GLY A 261 12.14 -26.29 31.10
CA GLY A 261 13.02 -25.96 32.22
C GLY A 261 12.32 -25.63 33.55
N CYS A 262 11.35 -26.42 33.95
CA CYS A 262 11.00 -26.53 35.37
C CYS A 262 11.34 -27.92 35.83
N ARG A 263 12.46 -28.08 36.48
CA ARG A 263 12.79 -29.06 37.51
C ARG A 263 13.51 -28.39 38.65
#